data_d440bce365379a133b02023a5015cf27
#
_entry.id   d440bce365379a133b02023a5015cf27
#
_cell.length_a   1.000
_cell.length_b   1.000
_cell.length_c   1.000
_cell.angle_alpha   90.00
_cell.angle_beta   90.00
_cell.angle_gamma   90.00
#
_symmetry.space_group_name_H-M   'P 1'
#
loop_
_entity.id
_entity.type
_entity.pdbx_description
1 polymer ?
#
loop_
_entity_poly.entity_id
_entity_poly.type
_entity_poly.pdbx_seq_one_letter_code
_entity_poly.pdbx_strand_id
1 'polypeptide(L)'
;MGSSFAAGPGIPDYYEATPAPCYRSTQNYAHQVAARLELALTDVSCSGATTAHLTGPRGSIPPQLDALSPDTRLVTITIGGNDLGYIGGLTAASCAGLQKETGVEANCSPPITLPAELTFNNLALRMDEIAKEVRRRSPEAQIVFVDYLAVLPETGACSATPLDEFAADGARYTARRLAEITRKVADDNGASIVTASEFSKGHDACSTEAWMNGYPRPEAPVNGAMYHPNAAGMTAVADALEQLLR
;
A
#
# COMPACT_ATOMS: atom_id res chain seq x y z
N MET A 1 -3.88 -3.46 9.72
CA MET A 1 -4.96 -2.78 8.96
C MET A 1 -4.41 -2.17 7.68
N GLY A 2 -5.29 -1.84 6.74
CA GLY A 2 -4.90 -1.07 5.56
C GLY A 2 -5.42 -1.63 4.25
N SER A 3 -4.75 -1.24 3.16
CA SER A 3 -5.08 -1.61 1.80
C SER A 3 -4.25 -2.81 1.30
N SER A 4 -4.13 -2.94 -0.01
CA SER A 4 -3.36 -4.01 -0.65
C SER A 4 -1.87 -4.02 -0.28
N PHE A 5 -1.25 -2.86 0.01
CA PHE A 5 0.14 -2.79 0.47
C PHE A 5 0.34 -3.35 1.88
N ALA A 6 -0.73 -3.49 2.68
CA ALA A 6 -0.70 -4.26 3.92
C ALA A 6 -1.11 -5.72 3.69
N ALA A 7 -2.06 -5.99 2.78
CA ALA A 7 -2.62 -7.32 2.57
C ALA A 7 -1.68 -8.28 1.82
N GLY A 8 -0.85 -7.81 0.89
CA GLY A 8 0.07 -8.62 0.11
C GLY A 8 -0.59 -9.45 -1.00
N PRO A 9 -1.48 -8.85 -1.85
CA PRO A 9 -2.12 -9.59 -2.92
C PRO A 9 -1.10 -10.13 -3.92
N GLY A 10 -1.33 -11.34 -4.41
CA GLY A 10 -0.43 -11.98 -5.38
C GLY A 10 0.75 -12.72 -4.74
N ILE A 11 0.95 -12.64 -3.43
CA ILE A 11 1.95 -13.42 -2.72
C ILE A 11 1.27 -14.64 -2.11
N PRO A 12 1.60 -15.88 -2.52
CA PRO A 12 1.10 -17.09 -1.86
C PRO A 12 1.77 -17.23 -0.46
N ASP A 13 1.14 -17.94 0.54
CA ASP A 13 -0.17 -18.50 0.56
C ASP A 13 -1.18 -17.48 1.12
N TYR A 14 -2.44 -17.64 0.77
CA TYR A 14 -3.48 -16.74 1.29
C TYR A 14 -4.04 -17.25 2.62
N TYR A 15 -4.33 -16.30 3.51
CA TYR A 15 -4.97 -16.60 4.78
C TYR A 15 -6.40 -17.09 4.54
N GLU A 16 -6.73 -18.32 4.98
CA GLU A 16 -7.98 -19.02 4.65
C GLU A 16 -9.25 -18.25 5.07
N ALA A 17 -9.22 -17.59 6.23
CA ALA A 17 -10.34 -16.78 6.72
C ALA A 17 -10.50 -15.42 6.04
N THR A 18 -9.76 -15.16 4.94
CA THR A 18 -9.82 -13.90 4.23
C THR A 18 -11.08 -13.78 3.39
N PRO A 19 -11.89 -12.71 3.53
CA PRO A 19 -12.94 -12.41 2.57
C PRO A 19 -12.35 -12.31 1.15
N ALA A 20 -12.99 -12.95 0.16
CA ALA A 20 -12.48 -13.11 -1.19
C ALA A 20 -11.83 -11.85 -1.83
N PRO A 21 -12.38 -10.61 -1.71
CA PRO A 21 -11.77 -9.44 -2.32
C PRO A 21 -10.56 -8.87 -1.57
N CYS A 22 -10.20 -9.42 -0.39
CA CYS A 22 -9.13 -8.84 0.43
C CYS A 22 -7.75 -9.39 0.08
N TYR A 23 -7.64 -10.62 -0.40
CA TYR A 23 -6.38 -11.25 -0.84
C TYR A 23 -5.24 -11.10 0.17
N ARG A 24 -5.49 -11.40 1.46
CA ARG A 24 -4.45 -11.34 2.50
C ARG A 24 -3.50 -12.51 2.36
N SER A 25 -2.22 -12.23 2.23
CA SER A 25 -1.17 -13.23 2.25
C SER A 25 -0.72 -13.51 3.68
N THR A 26 -0.43 -14.77 4.01
CA THR A 26 0.25 -15.15 5.25
C THR A 26 1.73 -14.71 5.26
N GLN A 27 2.22 -14.21 4.11
CA GLN A 27 3.57 -13.67 3.96
C GLN A 27 3.59 -12.14 3.90
N ASN A 28 2.49 -11.45 4.20
CA ASN A 28 2.53 -10.00 4.33
C ASN A 28 3.34 -9.58 5.57
N TYR A 29 3.76 -8.32 5.62
CA TYR A 29 4.66 -7.85 6.68
C TYR A 29 4.08 -8.04 8.10
N ALA A 30 2.77 -7.91 8.29
CA ALA A 30 2.13 -8.06 9.59
C ALA A 30 2.21 -9.50 10.11
N HIS A 31 1.95 -10.49 9.23
CA HIS A 31 2.10 -11.90 9.56
C HIS A 31 3.57 -12.27 9.87
N GLN A 32 4.52 -11.73 9.09
CA GLN A 32 5.95 -11.98 9.33
C GLN A 32 6.40 -11.44 10.68
N VAL A 33 6.04 -10.20 11.03
CA VAL A 33 6.38 -9.59 12.32
C VAL A 33 5.72 -10.32 13.47
N ALA A 34 4.43 -10.67 13.33
CA ALA A 34 3.72 -11.41 14.36
C ALA A 34 4.37 -12.77 14.65
N ALA A 35 4.81 -13.49 13.61
CA ALA A 35 5.51 -14.76 13.77
C ALA A 35 6.88 -14.59 14.44
N ARG A 36 7.66 -13.57 14.08
CA ARG A 36 9.02 -13.32 14.63
C ARG A 36 9.00 -12.84 16.08
N LEU A 37 7.99 -12.06 16.45
CA LEU A 37 7.85 -11.49 17.79
C LEU A 37 6.83 -12.26 18.66
N GLU A 38 6.34 -13.41 18.19
CA GLU A 38 5.36 -14.26 18.89
C GLU A 38 4.09 -13.49 19.33
N LEU A 39 3.61 -12.60 18.45
CA LEU A 39 2.42 -11.78 18.71
C LEU A 39 1.15 -12.45 18.20
N ALA A 40 0.05 -12.31 18.95
CA ALA A 40 -1.28 -12.62 18.45
C ALA A 40 -1.70 -11.58 17.41
N LEU A 41 -2.01 -12.00 16.18
CA LEU A 41 -2.37 -11.11 15.07
C LEU A 41 -3.85 -11.22 14.71
N THR A 42 -4.49 -10.05 14.58
CA THR A 42 -5.76 -9.90 13.88
C THR A 42 -5.52 -9.05 12.62
N ASP A 43 -5.36 -9.70 11.47
CA ASP A 43 -5.19 -8.99 10.20
C ASP A 43 -6.55 -8.74 9.54
N VAL A 44 -6.90 -7.47 9.40
CA VAL A 44 -8.13 -6.99 8.74
C VAL A 44 -7.84 -6.13 7.51
N SER A 45 -6.59 -6.11 7.04
CA SER A 45 -6.23 -5.44 5.79
C SER A 45 -7.04 -5.97 4.61
N CYS A 46 -7.32 -5.15 3.61
CA CYS A 46 -8.15 -5.56 2.48
C CYS A 46 -7.73 -4.85 1.20
N SER A 47 -7.38 -5.61 0.17
CA SER A 47 -7.02 -5.06 -1.14
C SER A 47 -8.12 -4.15 -1.68
N GLY A 48 -7.76 -2.96 -2.15
CA GLY A 48 -8.70 -1.95 -2.62
C GLY A 48 -9.36 -1.12 -1.51
N ALA A 49 -9.02 -1.32 -0.24
CA ALA A 49 -9.55 -0.48 0.84
C ALA A 49 -9.06 0.96 0.72
N THR A 50 -9.98 1.90 0.97
CA THR A 50 -9.73 3.33 1.19
C THR A 50 -9.83 3.65 2.68
N THR A 51 -9.50 4.87 3.08
CA THR A 51 -9.70 5.35 4.46
C THR A 51 -11.14 5.15 4.94
N ALA A 52 -12.13 5.31 4.07
CA ALA A 52 -13.54 5.10 4.40
C ALA A 52 -13.85 3.65 4.85
N HIS A 53 -13.08 2.66 4.40
CA HIS A 53 -13.26 1.26 4.77
C HIS A 53 -12.57 0.87 6.10
N LEU A 54 -11.80 1.78 6.68
CA LEU A 54 -11.33 1.61 8.05
C LEU A 54 -12.45 1.98 9.05
N THR A 55 -13.22 3.02 8.74
CA THR A 55 -14.30 3.55 9.61
C THR A 55 -15.69 3.02 9.27
N GLY A 56 -15.91 2.59 8.04
CA GLY A 56 -17.18 2.09 7.51
C GLY A 56 -17.05 0.74 6.81
N PRO A 57 -18.16 0.05 6.55
CA PRO A 57 -18.14 -1.26 5.92
C PRO A 57 -17.80 -1.19 4.42
N ARG A 58 -17.27 -2.28 3.88
CA ARG A 58 -17.09 -2.51 2.45
C ARG A 58 -17.98 -3.66 1.99
N GLY A 59 -19.19 -3.34 1.57
CA GLY A 59 -20.21 -4.36 1.32
C GLY A 59 -20.52 -5.15 2.60
N SER A 60 -20.29 -6.45 2.61
CA SER A 60 -20.47 -7.31 3.80
C SER A 60 -19.26 -7.37 4.73
N ILE A 61 -18.13 -6.73 4.35
CA ILE A 61 -16.92 -6.71 5.18
C ILE A 61 -17.05 -5.58 6.20
N PRO A 62 -16.92 -5.86 7.52
CA PRO A 62 -17.05 -4.85 8.55
C PRO A 62 -15.93 -3.79 8.48
N PRO A 63 -16.11 -2.64 9.14
CA PRO A 63 -15.05 -1.65 9.28
C PRO A 63 -13.80 -2.26 9.91
N GLN A 64 -12.61 -1.92 9.38
CA GLN A 64 -11.38 -2.50 9.92
C GLN A 64 -11.13 -2.11 11.38
N LEU A 65 -11.56 -0.92 11.80
CA LEU A 65 -11.45 -0.46 13.17
C LEU A 65 -12.30 -1.28 14.17
N ASP A 66 -13.26 -2.06 13.72
CA ASP A 66 -14.07 -2.92 14.60
C ASP A 66 -13.28 -4.13 15.15
N ALA A 67 -12.10 -4.41 14.60
CA ALA A 67 -11.18 -5.40 15.14
C ALA A 67 -10.40 -4.93 16.37
N LEU A 68 -10.47 -3.65 16.70
CA LEU A 68 -9.76 -3.08 17.85
C LEU A 68 -10.50 -3.35 19.17
N SER A 69 -9.71 -3.58 20.19
CA SER A 69 -10.18 -3.71 21.58
C SER A 69 -9.28 -2.93 22.55
N PRO A 70 -9.67 -2.70 23.79
CA PRO A 70 -8.80 -2.11 24.81
C PRO A 70 -7.50 -2.92 25.06
N ASP A 71 -7.50 -4.21 24.72
CA ASP A 71 -6.33 -5.09 24.87
C ASP A 71 -5.37 -5.05 23.69
N THR A 72 -5.71 -4.37 22.60
CA THR A 72 -4.82 -4.17 21.45
C THR A 72 -3.61 -3.36 21.87
N ARG A 73 -2.39 -3.86 21.59
CA ARG A 73 -1.11 -3.22 21.96
C ARG A 73 -0.33 -2.64 20.79
N LEU A 74 -0.58 -3.13 19.58
CA LEU A 74 0.08 -2.66 18.36
C LEU A 74 -0.93 -2.57 17.22
N VAL A 75 -0.92 -1.45 16.52
CA VAL A 75 -1.72 -1.25 15.30
C VAL A 75 -0.82 -0.75 14.19
N THR A 76 -0.67 -1.53 13.12
CA THR A 76 0.03 -1.12 11.90
C THR A 76 -0.97 -0.71 10.82
N ILE A 77 -0.70 0.38 10.10
CA ILE A 77 -1.63 0.94 9.10
C ILE A 77 -0.90 1.33 7.83
N THR A 78 -1.28 0.74 6.67
CA THR A 78 -0.84 1.16 5.33
C THR A 78 -2.07 1.50 4.49
N ILE A 79 -2.37 2.78 4.30
CA ILE A 79 -3.63 3.26 3.69
C ILE A 79 -3.42 4.57 2.90
N GLY A 80 -4.36 4.93 2.05
CA GLY A 80 -4.45 6.20 1.34
C GLY A 80 -4.18 6.11 -0.16
N GLY A 81 -3.45 5.10 -0.64
CA GLY A 81 -3.15 4.96 -2.07
C GLY A 81 -4.40 4.82 -2.94
N ASN A 82 -5.43 4.11 -2.46
CA ASN A 82 -6.69 3.97 -3.20
C ASN A 82 -7.55 5.24 -3.15
N ASP A 83 -7.47 6.02 -2.07
CA ASP A 83 -8.15 7.33 -1.97
C ASP A 83 -7.63 8.31 -3.04
N LEU A 84 -6.36 8.17 -3.41
CA LEU A 84 -5.70 8.97 -4.45
C LEU A 84 -5.74 8.33 -5.84
N GLY A 85 -6.29 7.13 -6.00
CA GLY A 85 -6.26 6.38 -7.26
C GLY A 85 -4.84 6.01 -7.72
N TYR A 86 -3.86 5.96 -6.81
CA TYR A 86 -2.42 5.85 -7.14
C TYR A 86 -2.10 4.63 -8.01
N ILE A 87 -2.36 3.43 -7.53
CA ILE A 87 -2.05 2.20 -8.28
C ILE A 87 -2.99 2.01 -9.49
N GLY A 88 -4.26 2.40 -9.35
CA GLY A 88 -5.21 2.40 -10.47
C GLY A 88 -4.75 3.30 -11.62
N GLY A 89 -4.22 4.47 -11.30
CA GLY A 89 -3.65 5.41 -12.28
C GLY A 89 -2.43 4.85 -12.99
N LEU A 90 -1.50 4.27 -12.24
CA LEU A 90 -0.34 3.57 -12.80
C LEU A 90 -0.75 2.44 -13.76
N THR A 91 -1.71 1.62 -13.34
CA THR A 91 -2.23 0.51 -14.15
C THR A 91 -2.86 0.99 -15.45
N ALA A 92 -3.71 2.01 -15.39
CA ALA A 92 -4.37 2.58 -16.55
C ALA A 92 -3.37 3.21 -17.53
N ALA A 93 -2.42 3.98 -17.02
CA ALA A 93 -1.39 4.63 -17.84
C ALA A 93 -0.46 3.59 -18.49
N SER A 94 -0.08 2.53 -17.77
CA SER A 94 0.75 1.46 -18.31
C SER A 94 0.05 0.62 -19.37
N CYS A 95 -1.25 0.38 -19.20
CA CYS A 95 -2.06 -0.26 -20.23
C CYS A 95 -2.01 0.55 -21.54
N ALA A 96 -2.26 1.85 -21.45
CA ALA A 96 -2.21 2.75 -22.61
C ALA A 96 -0.79 2.84 -23.20
N GLY A 97 0.25 2.88 -22.36
CA GLY A 97 1.65 2.89 -22.79
C GLY A 97 2.03 1.63 -23.54
N LEU A 98 1.67 0.46 -23.02
CA LEU A 98 1.92 -0.83 -23.68
C LEU A 98 1.16 -0.95 -25.00
N GLN A 99 -0.10 -0.51 -25.06
CA GLN A 99 -0.88 -0.47 -26.28
C GLN A 99 -0.20 0.40 -27.36
N LYS A 100 0.29 1.57 -26.97
CA LYS A 100 1.04 2.46 -27.88
C LYS A 100 2.36 1.85 -28.35
N GLU A 101 3.06 1.16 -27.47
CA GLU A 101 4.34 0.51 -27.77
C GLU A 101 4.17 -0.68 -28.73
N THR A 102 3.17 -1.53 -28.48
CA THR A 102 2.99 -2.79 -29.20
C THR A 102 2.05 -2.70 -30.40
N GLY A 103 1.20 -1.67 -30.47
CA GLY A 103 0.12 -1.56 -31.44
C GLY A 103 -1.04 -2.54 -31.20
N VAL A 104 -1.01 -3.31 -30.12
CA VAL A 104 -2.08 -4.28 -29.77
C VAL A 104 -3.16 -3.57 -28.98
N GLU A 105 -4.39 -3.59 -29.48
CA GLU A 105 -5.53 -3.01 -28.78
C GLU A 105 -5.78 -3.75 -27.45
N ALA A 106 -5.94 -2.98 -26.38
CA ALA A 106 -6.29 -3.46 -25.06
C ALA A 106 -7.45 -2.65 -24.48
N ASN A 107 -8.30 -3.27 -23.69
CA ASN A 107 -9.38 -2.58 -23.00
C ASN A 107 -8.83 -1.87 -21.75
N CYS A 108 -8.14 -0.76 -21.95
CA CYS A 108 -7.56 0.02 -20.87
C CYS A 108 -8.63 0.83 -20.14
N SER A 109 -8.52 0.88 -18.81
CA SER A 109 -9.31 1.84 -18.04
C SER A 109 -8.97 3.28 -18.45
N PRO A 110 -9.93 4.23 -18.36
CA PRO A 110 -9.64 5.62 -18.61
C PRO A 110 -8.48 6.14 -17.75
N PRO A 111 -7.65 7.05 -18.27
CA PRO A 111 -6.59 7.68 -17.49
C PRO A 111 -7.16 8.33 -16.22
N ILE A 112 -6.50 8.11 -15.09
CA ILE A 112 -6.81 8.80 -13.85
C ILE A 112 -6.07 10.13 -13.86
N THR A 113 -6.79 11.22 -13.64
CA THR A 113 -6.19 12.55 -13.48
C THR A 113 -5.43 12.64 -12.16
N LEU A 114 -4.41 13.50 -12.12
CA LEU A 114 -3.71 13.78 -10.87
C LEU A 114 -4.70 14.24 -9.80
N PRO A 115 -4.57 13.75 -8.55
CA PRO A 115 -5.42 14.18 -7.46
C PRO A 115 -5.31 15.69 -7.23
N ALA A 116 -6.45 16.33 -7.06
CA ALA A 116 -6.49 17.74 -6.68
C ALA A 116 -5.99 17.94 -5.23
N GLU A 117 -5.50 19.13 -4.89
CA GLU A 117 -5.07 19.45 -3.51
C GLU A 117 -6.14 19.15 -2.46
N LEU A 118 -7.40 19.38 -2.80
CA LEU A 118 -8.52 19.04 -1.91
C LEU A 118 -8.57 17.54 -1.58
N THR A 119 -8.22 16.66 -2.53
CA THR A 119 -8.18 15.20 -2.31
C THR A 119 -7.09 14.83 -1.32
N PHE A 120 -5.90 15.43 -1.44
CA PHE A 120 -4.80 15.26 -0.49
C PHE A 120 -5.16 15.76 0.91
N ASN A 121 -5.78 16.95 1.00
CA ASN A 121 -6.21 17.51 2.28
C ASN A 121 -7.29 16.64 2.95
N ASN A 122 -8.26 16.15 2.19
CA ASN A 122 -9.27 15.24 2.71
C ASN A 122 -8.67 13.91 3.17
N LEU A 123 -7.66 13.39 2.47
CA LEU A 123 -6.95 12.20 2.90
C LEU A 123 -6.27 12.41 4.25
N ALA A 124 -5.55 13.53 4.41
CA ALA A 124 -4.89 13.85 5.68
C ALA A 124 -5.88 13.91 6.86
N LEU A 125 -7.03 14.58 6.66
CA LEU A 125 -8.08 14.65 7.68
C LEU A 125 -8.63 13.28 8.07
N ARG A 126 -8.90 12.42 7.09
CA ARG A 126 -9.41 11.07 7.34
C ARG A 126 -8.39 10.17 8.05
N MET A 127 -7.12 10.28 7.67
CA MET A 127 -6.05 9.51 8.34
C MET A 127 -5.86 9.98 9.79
N ASP A 128 -5.97 11.28 10.05
CA ASP A 128 -5.94 11.86 11.40
C ASP A 128 -7.13 11.36 12.25
N GLU A 129 -8.34 11.36 11.70
CA GLU A 129 -9.53 10.80 12.35
C GLU A 129 -9.35 9.30 12.68
N ILE A 130 -8.75 8.53 11.77
CA ILE A 130 -8.44 7.11 12.00
C ILE A 130 -7.46 6.94 13.17
N ALA A 131 -6.40 7.73 13.24
CA ALA A 131 -5.43 7.66 14.32
C ALA A 131 -6.08 7.98 15.69
N LYS A 132 -6.94 9.01 15.75
CA LYS A 132 -7.71 9.37 16.94
C LYS A 132 -8.67 8.25 17.34
N GLU A 133 -9.34 7.63 16.38
CA GLU A 133 -10.28 6.54 16.67
C GLU A 133 -9.55 5.27 17.15
N VAL A 134 -8.36 4.95 16.61
CA VAL A 134 -7.49 3.89 17.15
C VAL A 134 -7.16 4.19 18.60
N ARG A 135 -6.71 5.40 18.92
CA ARG A 135 -6.36 5.81 20.29
C ARG A 135 -7.54 5.71 21.25
N ARG A 136 -8.74 6.05 20.79
CA ARG A 136 -9.98 5.96 21.57
C ARG A 136 -10.36 4.51 21.88
N ARG A 137 -10.23 3.60 20.92
CA ARG A 137 -10.61 2.17 21.06
C ARG A 137 -9.55 1.34 21.77
N SER A 138 -8.29 1.71 21.60
CA SER A 138 -7.11 0.99 22.09
C SER A 138 -6.12 1.99 22.69
N PRO A 139 -6.39 2.55 23.89
CA PRO A 139 -5.60 3.64 24.47
C PRO A 139 -4.11 3.31 24.65
N GLU A 140 -3.81 2.06 24.93
CA GLU A 140 -2.45 1.57 25.18
C GLU A 140 -1.75 1.09 23.91
N ALA A 141 -2.39 1.17 22.74
CA ALA A 141 -1.80 0.68 21.50
C ALA A 141 -0.70 1.63 21.00
N GLN A 142 0.45 1.07 20.65
CA GLN A 142 1.40 1.73 19.77
C GLN A 142 0.81 1.76 18.36
N ILE A 143 0.70 2.95 17.77
CA ILE A 143 0.26 3.14 16.39
C ILE A 143 1.50 3.29 15.53
N VAL A 144 1.59 2.50 14.47
CA VAL A 144 2.67 2.57 13.47
C VAL A 144 2.06 2.71 12.09
N PHE A 145 2.26 3.87 11.48
CA PHE A 145 2.00 4.00 10.05
C PHE A 145 3.15 3.39 9.24
N VAL A 146 2.81 2.71 8.18
CA VAL A 146 3.79 2.22 7.18
C VAL A 146 3.46 2.94 5.89
N ASP A 147 4.36 3.76 5.37
CA ASP A 147 4.13 4.40 4.08
C ASP A 147 4.38 3.43 2.91
N TYR A 148 4.17 3.86 1.68
CA TYR A 148 4.24 2.99 0.51
C TYR A 148 5.66 2.84 0.01
N LEU A 149 6.08 1.60 -0.31
CA LEU A 149 7.35 1.39 -1.01
C LEU A 149 7.38 2.14 -2.35
N ALA A 150 8.58 2.54 -2.77
CA ALA A 150 8.82 3.18 -4.08
C ALA A 150 8.44 2.21 -5.21
N VAL A 151 7.40 2.56 -5.97
CA VAL A 151 6.94 1.73 -7.10
C VAL A 151 7.77 2.00 -8.35
N LEU A 152 8.13 3.26 -8.57
CA LEU A 152 8.87 3.74 -9.73
C LEU A 152 10.27 4.23 -9.34
N PRO A 153 11.25 4.16 -10.25
CA PRO A 153 12.56 4.80 -10.05
C PRO A 153 12.41 6.31 -9.87
N GLU A 154 13.39 6.95 -9.26
CA GLU A 154 13.38 8.39 -9.01
C GLU A 154 13.26 9.21 -10.31
N THR A 155 13.77 8.68 -11.41
CA THR A 155 13.69 9.29 -12.75
C THR A 155 13.50 8.23 -13.82
N GLY A 156 12.89 8.60 -14.93
CA GLY A 156 12.66 7.70 -16.07
C GLY A 156 11.61 6.62 -15.83
N ALA A 157 11.59 5.64 -16.71
CA ALA A 157 10.75 4.45 -16.68
C ALA A 157 11.51 3.30 -17.38
N CYS A 158 11.01 2.08 -17.29
CA CYS A 158 11.62 0.91 -17.91
C CYS A 158 10.55 0.02 -18.56
N SER A 159 10.96 -1.08 -19.15
CA SER A 159 10.03 -2.05 -19.76
C SER A 159 8.99 -2.61 -18.76
N ALA A 160 9.35 -2.73 -17.48
CA ALA A 160 8.42 -3.15 -16.44
C ALA A 160 7.43 -2.04 -16.00
N THR A 161 7.62 -0.81 -16.45
CA THR A 161 6.76 0.34 -16.16
C THR A 161 6.51 1.13 -17.46
N PRO A 162 5.68 0.60 -18.39
CA PRO A 162 5.46 1.19 -19.72
C PRO A 162 4.64 2.48 -19.61
N LEU A 163 5.27 3.52 -19.07
CA LEU A 163 4.70 4.85 -18.81
C LEU A 163 5.40 5.89 -19.68
N ASP A 164 4.67 6.88 -20.15
CA ASP A 164 5.29 8.11 -20.60
C ASP A 164 5.79 8.94 -19.42
N GLU A 165 6.63 9.93 -19.69
CA GLU A 165 7.27 10.76 -18.67
C GLU A 165 6.24 11.51 -17.82
N PHE A 166 5.18 12.04 -18.44
CA PHE A 166 4.14 12.77 -17.74
C PHE A 166 3.38 11.89 -16.73
N ALA A 167 3.01 10.68 -17.13
CA ALA A 167 2.33 9.71 -16.26
C ALA A 167 3.27 9.25 -15.12
N ALA A 168 4.54 8.98 -15.41
CA ALA A 168 5.53 8.60 -14.43
C ALA A 168 5.77 9.70 -13.38
N ASP A 169 5.92 10.95 -13.81
CA ASP A 169 6.12 12.10 -12.91
C ASP A 169 4.87 12.37 -12.05
N GLY A 170 3.70 12.25 -12.64
CA GLY A 170 2.43 12.34 -11.90
C GLY A 170 2.30 11.29 -10.81
N ALA A 171 2.69 10.05 -11.10
CA ALA A 171 2.69 8.97 -10.13
C ALA A 171 3.73 9.19 -9.01
N ARG A 172 4.95 9.65 -9.34
CA ARG A 172 5.98 10.04 -8.35
C ARG A 172 5.51 11.18 -7.46
N TYR A 173 4.86 12.19 -8.04
CA TYR A 173 4.27 13.28 -7.28
C TYR A 173 3.23 12.76 -6.28
N THR A 174 2.30 11.91 -6.73
CA THR A 174 1.27 11.31 -5.88
C THR A 174 1.87 10.49 -4.75
N ALA A 175 2.87 9.64 -5.04
CA ALA A 175 3.58 8.84 -4.05
C ALA A 175 4.26 9.71 -2.98
N ARG A 176 4.98 10.74 -3.41
CA ARG A 176 5.67 11.67 -2.52
C ARG A 176 4.69 12.42 -1.60
N ARG A 177 3.57 12.93 -2.16
CA ARG A 177 2.53 13.58 -1.36
C ARG A 177 1.87 12.63 -0.36
N LEU A 178 1.64 11.37 -0.74
CA LEU A 178 1.12 10.35 0.16
C LEU A 178 2.08 10.08 1.32
N ALA A 179 3.37 9.95 1.06
CA ALA A 179 4.39 9.76 2.10
C ALA A 179 4.48 10.96 3.05
N GLU A 180 4.46 12.20 2.52
CA GLU A 180 4.43 13.43 3.30
C GLU A 180 3.22 13.50 4.24
N ILE A 181 2.01 13.18 3.73
CA ILE A 181 0.79 13.14 4.51
C ILE A 181 0.88 12.07 5.59
N THR A 182 1.33 10.86 5.25
CA THR A 182 1.45 9.76 6.22
C THR A 182 2.39 10.13 7.36
N ARG A 183 3.55 10.74 7.05
CA ARG A 183 4.51 11.21 8.04
C ARG A 183 3.92 12.30 8.94
N LYS A 184 3.29 13.31 8.31
CA LYS A 184 2.67 14.39 9.08
C LYS A 184 1.56 13.89 10.02
N VAL A 185 0.71 12.99 9.55
CA VAL A 185 -0.36 12.42 10.40
C VAL A 185 0.23 11.59 11.54
N ALA A 186 1.30 10.82 11.29
CA ALA A 186 1.99 10.09 12.33
C ALA A 186 2.53 11.04 13.40
N ASP A 187 3.26 12.08 13.00
CA ASP A 187 3.84 13.11 13.90
C ASP A 187 2.77 13.82 14.71
N ASP A 188 1.71 14.30 14.05
CA ASP A 188 0.61 15.04 14.70
C ASP A 188 -0.14 14.20 15.76
N ASN A 189 -0.13 12.88 15.62
CA ASN A 189 -0.83 11.94 16.52
C ASN A 189 0.10 11.17 17.47
N GLY A 190 1.38 11.51 17.53
CA GLY A 190 2.37 10.79 18.34
C GLY A 190 2.46 9.31 17.98
N ALA A 191 2.26 8.98 16.70
CA ALA A 191 2.43 7.65 16.15
C ALA A 191 3.84 7.49 15.58
N SER A 192 4.31 6.25 15.52
CA SER A 192 5.55 5.91 14.82
C SER A 192 5.31 5.76 13.32
N ILE A 193 6.37 5.85 12.52
CA ILE A 193 6.32 5.62 11.07
C ILE A 193 7.46 4.71 10.61
N VAL A 194 7.13 3.76 9.74
CA VAL A 194 8.07 3.01 8.91
C VAL A 194 8.10 3.70 7.54
N THR A 195 9.22 4.33 7.22
CA THR A 195 9.42 5.11 5.98
C THR A 195 9.82 4.20 4.82
N ALA A 196 8.89 3.33 4.39
CA ALA A 196 9.14 2.37 3.33
C ALA A 196 9.49 3.06 1.99
N SER A 197 8.92 4.23 1.73
CA SER A 197 9.24 5.06 0.57
C SER A 197 10.71 5.47 0.48
N GLU A 198 11.41 5.56 1.62
CA GLU A 198 12.81 5.99 1.64
C GLU A 198 13.76 4.79 1.51
N PHE A 199 13.59 3.76 2.34
CA PHE A 199 14.54 2.63 2.32
C PHE A 199 14.36 1.69 1.11
N SER A 200 13.23 1.78 0.39
CA SER A 200 13.01 1.00 -0.83
C SER A 200 13.49 1.69 -2.11
N LYS A 201 14.10 2.88 -2.04
CA LYS A 201 14.74 3.51 -3.18
C LYS A 201 15.82 2.59 -3.75
N GLY A 202 15.78 2.39 -5.07
CA GLY A 202 16.65 1.42 -5.75
C GLY A 202 16.15 -0.04 -5.72
N HIS A 203 14.97 -0.28 -5.15
CA HIS A 203 14.26 -1.57 -5.18
C HIS A 203 12.86 -1.45 -5.83
N ASP A 204 12.65 -0.42 -6.63
CA ASP A 204 11.44 -0.20 -7.41
C ASP A 204 11.24 -1.26 -8.51
N ALA A 205 10.14 -1.16 -9.25
CA ALA A 205 9.79 -2.15 -10.28
C ALA A 205 10.78 -2.24 -11.46
N CYS A 206 11.70 -1.29 -11.61
CA CYS A 206 12.75 -1.27 -12.61
C CYS A 206 14.10 -1.82 -12.13
N SER A 207 14.22 -2.09 -10.85
CA SER A 207 15.48 -2.50 -10.23
C SER A 207 15.77 -3.98 -10.49
N THR A 208 17.05 -4.36 -10.55
CA THR A 208 17.48 -5.76 -10.67
C THR A 208 17.08 -6.59 -9.43
N GLU A 209 17.08 -5.97 -8.26
CA GLU A 209 16.61 -6.53 -7.00
C GLU A 209 15.29 -5.87 -6.60
N ALA A 210 14.27 -6.00 -7.45
CA ALA A 210 12.99 -5.34 -7.25
C ALA A 210 12.22 -5.91 -6.06
N TRP A 211 11.70 -5.03 -5.22
CA TRP A 211 10.74 -5.33 -4.16
C TRP A 211 9.29 -5.07 -4.59
N MET A 212 9.14 -4.51 -5.77
CA MET A 212 7.86 -4.19 -6.39
C MET A 212 7.68 -4.97 -7.68
N ASN A 213 6.46 -5.44 -7.91
CA ASN A 213 6.09 -5.99 -9.21
C ASN A 213 5.88 -4.85 -10.21
N GLY A 214 6.29 -5.09 -11.46
CA GLY A 214 5.99 -4.18 -12.58
C GLY A 214 4.63 -4.46 -13.23
N TYR A 215 4.43 -3.87 -14.40
CA TYR A 215 3.29 -4.15 -15.27
C TYR A 215 3.56 -5.43 -16.08
N PRO A 216 2.62 -6.40 -16.10
CA PRO A 216 2.85 -7.67 -16.81
C PRO A 216 2.96 -7.48 -18.33
N ARG A 217 3.86 -8.24 -18.94
CA ARG A 217 4.03 -8.35 -20.39
C ARG A 217 3.97 -9.80 -20.81
N PRO A 218 3.60 -10.12 -22.07
CA PRO A 218 3.58 -11.50 -22.55
C PRO A 218 4.92 -12.23 -22.36
N GLU A 219 6.03 -11.51 -22.62
CA GLU A 219 7.41 -12.01 -22.48
C GLU A 219 7.97 -11.93 -21.05
N ALA A 220 7.33 -11.17 -20.18
CA ALA A 220 7.74 -10.98 -18.80
C ALA A 220 6.51 -10.98 -17.86
N PRO A 221 5.89 -12.14 -17.65
CA PRO A 221 4.74 -12.25 -16.75
C PRO A 221 5.16 -11.93 -15.32
N VAL A 222 4.33 -11.17 -14.64
CA VAL A 222 4.52 -10.82 -13.23
C VAL A 222 3.91 -11.91 -12.36
N ASN A 223 4.71 -12.46 -11.45
CA ASN A 223 4.22 -13.41 -10.45
C ASN A 223 3.70 -12.62 -9.22
N GLY A 224 2.49 -12.13 -9.30
CA GLY A 224 1.88 -11.32 -8.24
C GLY A 224 0.97 -10.23 -8.76
N ALA A 225 0.51 -9.35 -7.89
CA ALA A 225 -0.29 -8.19 -8.27
C ALA A 225 0.62 -7.08 -8.85
N MET A 226 0.24 -6.55 -10.03
CA MET A 226 1.01 -5.47 -10.67
C MET A 226 1.11 -4.23 -9.77
N TYR A 227 2.28 -3.60 -9.74
CA TYR A 227 2.58 -2.41 -8.93
C TYR A 227 2.35 -2.58 -7.43
N HIS A 228 2.43 -3.83 -6.94
CA HIS A 228 2.36 -4.16 -5.53
C HIS A 228 3.68 -4.75 -5.03
N PRO A 229 3.92 -4.68 -3.72
CA PRO A 229 5.07 -5.34 -3.12
C PRO A 229 5.07 -6.85 -3.43
N ASN A 230 6.24 -7.38 -3.75
CA ASN A 230 6.48 -8.82 -3.79
C ASN A 230 6.89 -9.34 -2.39
N ALA A 231 7.23 -10.62 -2.28
CA ALA A 231 7.61 -11.21 -1.01
C ALA A 231 8.84 -10.52 -0.38
N ALA A 232 9.83 -10.12 -1.21
CA ALA A 232 11.02 -9.41 -0.72
C ALA A 232 10.65 -8.02 -0.16
N GLY A 233 9.76 -7.27 -0.84
CA GLY A 233 9.26 -6.00 -0.35
C GLY A 233 8.51 -6.12 0.98
N MET A 234 7.67 -7.15 1.13
CA MET A 234 6.99 -7.42 2.40
C MET A 234 7.97 -7.77 3.52
N THR A 235 9.03 -8.53 3.19
CA THR A 235 10.07 -8.86 4.17
C THR A 235 10.85 -7.62 4.59
N ALA A 236 11.21 -6.75 3.67
CA ALA A 236 11.92 -5.50 4.00
C ALA A 236 11.09 -4.59 4.93
N VAL A 237 9.77 -4.50 4.69
CA VAL A 237 8.87 -3.77 5.61
C VAL A 237 8.80 -4.46 6.97
N ALA A 238 8.73 -5.79 7.01
CA ALA A 238 8.73 -6.54 8.26
C ALA A 238 10.03 -6.33 9.07
N ASP A 239 11.18 -6.32 8.40
CA ASP A 239 12.48 -6.07 9.02
C ASP A 239 12.55 -4.67 9.64
N ALA A 240 12.10 -3.65 8.91
CA ALA A 240 12.06 -2.28 9.40
C ALA A 240 11.08 -2.10 10.58
N LEU A 241 9.92 -2.75 10.51
CA LEU A 241 8.93 -2.73 11.59
C LEU A 241 9.45 -3.45 12.84
N GLU A 242 10.10 -4.60 12.69
CA GLU A 242 10.72 -5.32 13.80
C GLU A 242 11.81 -4.49 14.49
N GLN A 243 12.66 -3.78 13.72
CA GLN A 243 13.68 -2.88 14.27
C GLN A 243 13.06 -1.72 15.06
N LEU A 244 11.93 -1.18 14.61
CA LEU A 244 11.22 -0.10 15.30
C LEU A 244 10.60 -0.56 16.63
N LEU A 245 10.20 -1.83 16.72
CA LEU A 245 9.51 -2.41 17.89
C LEU A 245 10.44 -2.98 18.96
N ARG A 246 11.74 -3.15 18.65
CA ARG A 246 12.79 -3.60 19.59
C ARG A 246 13.38 -2.44 20.37
#